data_cd163eb3e186cb5b109c7165a54a747d
#
_entry.id   cd163eb3e186cb5b109c7165a54a747d
#
_cell.length_a   1.000
_cell.length_b   1.000
_cell.length_c   1.000
_cell.angle_alpha   90.00
_cell.angle_beta   90.00
_cell.angle_gamma   90.00
#
_symmetry.space_group_name_H-M   'P 1'
#
loop_
_entity.id
_entity.type
_entity.pdbx_description
1 polymer ?
#
loop_
_entity_poly.entity_id
_entity_poly.type
_entity_poly.pdbx_seq_one_letter_code
_entity_poly.pdbx_strand_id
1 'polypeptide(L)'
;NALESHPEYRLCLTEEIWIRDGVRVNPTNKYAKVGGRIFKRCLPLCIISPSSVVLHRELFHDVGEFDESLEVCEDYDLWLRITAREPVLFLDQQLVRKYGGHDDQLSTMHWGMDRFRVRALQRILDENLVSGNDAHMTLQTLVGKLDLLVEGSRKRGNLDLLHELE
;
A
#
# COMPACT_ATOMS: atom_id res chain seq x y z
N ASN A 1 -10.32 6.19 -23.47
CA ASN A 1 -9.84 6.17 -22.10
C ASN A 1 -10.63 5.13 -21.29
N ALA A 2 -9.92 4.26 -20.53
CA ALA A 2 -10.57 3.13 -19.84
C ALA A 2 -11.59 3.62 -18.78
N LEU A 3 -11.26 4.67 -18.00
CA LEU A 3 -12.19 5.23 -17.01
C LEU A 3 -13.41 5.90 -17.65
N GLU A 4 -13.29 6.48 -18.85
CA GLU A 4 -14.44 7.02 -19.59
C GLU A 4 -15.39 5.92 -20.05
N SER A 5 -14.85 4.74 -20.38
CA SER A 5 -15.64 3.57 -20.79
C SER A 5 -16.24 2.81 -19.59
N HIS A 6 -15.75 3.08 -18.39
CA HIS A 6 -16.15 2.43 -17.14
C HIS A 6 -16.41 3.46 -16.04
N PRO A 7 -17.47 4.27 -16.15
CA PRO A 7 -17.73 5.40 -15.25
C PRO A 7 -18.04 4.98 -13.80
N GLU A 8 -18.29 3.71 -13.55
CA GLU A 8 -18.46 3.14 -12.21
C GLU A 8 -17.14 3.01 -11.42
N TYR A 9 -15.98 3.23 -12.09
CA TYR A 9 -14.67 3.22 -11.45
C TYR A 9 -14.05 4.60 -11.44
N ARG A 10 -13.41 4.94 -10.34
CA ARG A 10 -12.67 6.21 -10.18
C ARG A 10 -11.17 6.00 -10.05
N LEU A 11 -10.72 4.74 -9.94
CA LEU A 11 -9.32 4.34 -9.88
C LEU A 11 -9.07 3.22 -10.90
N CYS A 12 -8.06 3.41 -11.74
CA CYS A 12 -7.60 2.42 -12.69
C CYS A 12 -6.12 2.14 -12.48
N LEU A 13 -5.74 0.88 -12.45
CA LEU A 13 -4.33 0.46 -12.40
C LEU A 13 -4.01 -0.50 -13.56
N THR A 14 -2.74 -0.51 -13.93
CA THR A 14 -2.23 -1.35 -15.02
C THR A 14 -1.14 -2.30 -14.52
N GLU A 15 -0.83 -3.31 -15.34
CA GLU A 15 0.36 -4.14 -15.13
C GLU A 15 1.65 -3.36 -15.39
N GLU A 16 2.74 -3.88 -14.83
CA GLU A 16 4.09 -3.31 -14.92
C GLU A 16 5.11 -4.36 -15.33
N ILE A 17 6.17 -3.90 -15.99
CA ILE A 17 7.39 -4.68 -16.21
C ILE A 17 8.41 -4.24 -15.16
N TRP A 18 8.88 -5.16 -14.32
CA TRP A 18 9.92 -4.88 -13.34
C TRP A 18 11.30 -5.15 -13.93
N ILE A 19 12.19 -4.16 -13.81
CA ILE A 19 13.58 -4.25 -14.28
C ILE A 19 14.47 -3.97 -13.07
N ARG A 20 15.40 -4.87 -12.79
CA ARG A 20 16.42 -4.69 -11.77
C ARG A 20 17.79 -4.97 -12.40
N ASP A 21 18.73 -4.05 -12.21
CA ASP A 21 20.09 -4.15 -12.78
C ASP A 21 20.08 -4.45 -14.29
N GLY A 22 19.15 -3.82 -15.02
CA GLY A 22 18.99 -4.01 -16.46
C GLY A 22 18.27 -5.31 -16.87
N VAL A 23 17.93 -6.19 -15.92
CA VAL A 23 17.28 -7.48 -16.21
C VAL A 23 15.81 -7.44 -15.79
N ARG A 24 14.94 -7.98 -16.67
CA ARG A 24 13.52 -8.16 -16.33
C ARG A 24 13.40 -9.20 -15.20
N VAL A 25 12.68 -8.83 -14.13
CA VAL A 25 12.35 -9.71 -13.01
C VAL A 25 10.84 -9.87 -12.92
N ASN A 26 10.39 -11.06 -12.55
CA ASN A 26 8.97 -11.31 -12.31
C ASN A 26 8.67 -11.08 -10.81
N PRO A 27 7.71 -10.21 -10.46
CA PRO A 27 7.27 -10.07 -9.08
C PRO A 27 6.70 -11.41 -8.59
N THR A 28 6.82 -11.65 -7.29
CA THR A 28 6.18 -12.81 -6.66
C THR A 28 4.66 -12.62 -6.64
N ASN A 29 3.90 -13.72 -6.56
CA ASN A 29 2.43 -13.72 -6.57
C ASN A 29 1.79 -12.81 -5.50
N LYS A 30 2.52 -12.50 -4.42
CA LYS A 30 2.03 -11.58 -3.38
C LYS A 30 1.81 -10.15 -3.90
N TYR A 31 2.47 -9.76 -5.00
CA TYR A 31 2.31 -8.46 -5.67
C TYR A 31 1.36 -8.52 -6.87
N ALA A 32 0.74 -9.67 -7.13
CA ALA A 32 -0.19 -9.80 -8.24
C ALA A 32 -1.32 -8.76 -8.13
N LYS A 33 -1.49 -7.98 -9.17
CA LYS A 33 -2.55 -6.97 -9.27
C LYS A 33 -3.86 -7.62 -9.67
N VAL A 34 -4.95 -7.08 -9.16
CA VAL A 34 -6.32 -7.52 -9.46
C VAL A 34 -7.26 -6.32 -9.43
N GLY A 35 -8.41 -6.45 -10.06
CA GLY A 35 -9.48 -5.44 -10.00
C GLY A 35 -10.57 -5.77 -8.99
N GLY A 36 -11.56 -4.88 -8.90
CA GLY A 36 -12.70 -5.01 -8.02
C GLY A 36 -12.45 -4.46 -6.61
N ARG A 37 -13.10 -5.02 -5.60
CA ARG A 37 -12.93 -4.61 -4.20
C ARG A 37 -11.71 -5.30 -3.59
N ILE A 38 -10.56 -4.63 -3.67
CA ILE A 38 -9.24 -5.20 -3.33
C ILE A 38 -8.69 -4.75 -1.99
N PHE A 39 -9.46 -4.06 -1.15
CA PHE A 39 -9.01 -3.55 0.15
C PHE A 39 -8.22 -4.59 0.95
N LYS A 40 -8.78 -5.80 1.11
CA LYS A 40 -8.13 -6.90 1.84
C LYS A 40 -6.79 -7.32 1.25
N ARG A 41 -6.65 -7.22 -0.06
CA ARG A 41 -5.40 -7.52 -0.76
C ARG A 41 -4.32 -6.47 -0.51
N CYS A 42 -4.74 -5.22 -0.22
CA CYS A 42 -3.83 -4.11 0.09
C CYS A 42 -3.33 -4.14 1.55
N LEU A 43 -4.03 -4.81 2.48
CA LEU A 43 -3.68 -4.82 3.90
C LEU A 43 -2.26 -5.35 4.18
N PRO A 44 -1.81 -6.50 3.65
CA PRO A 44 -0.49 -7.03 4.00
C PRO A 44 0.67 -6.18 3.47
N LEU A 45 0.51 -5.58 2.28
CA LEU A 45 1.56 -4.82 1.58
C LEU A 45 0.99 -3.95 0.46
N CYS A 46 1.76 -2.94 0.03
CA CYS A 46 1.40 -2.10 -1.10
C CYS A 46 1.50 -2.88 -2.41
N ILE A 47 0.34 -3.21 -3.02
CA ILE A 47 0.25 -3.87 -4.33
C ILE A 47 -0.03 -2.91 -5.48
N ILE A 48 -0.33 -1.65 -5.17
CA ILE A 48 -0.62 -0.59 -6.13
C ILE A 48 0.61 0.33 -6.21
N SER A 49 1.24 0.39 -7.38
CA SER A 49 2.34 1.31 -7.65
C SER A 49 1.78 2.66 -8.12
N PRO A 50 2.16 3.80 -7.52
CA PRO A 50 1.68 5.13 -7.95
C PRO A 50 1.92 5.41 -9.43
N SER A 51 3.04 4.93 -9.99
CA SER A 51 3.39 5.11 -11.40
C SER A 51 2.49 4.37 -12.39
N SER A 52 1.71 3.39 -11.93
CA SER A 52 0.82 2.58 -12.79
C SER A 52 -0.67 2.88 -12.56
N VAL A 53 -0.98 4.05 -11.99
CA VAL A 53 -2.34 4.43 -11.59
C VAL A 53 -2.81 5.67 -12.35
N VAL A 54 -4.08 5.66 -12.72
CA VAL A 54 -4.86 6.85 -13.08
C VAL A 54 -6.07 6.90 -12.15
N LEU A 55 -6.30 8.05 -11.54
CA LEU A 55 -7.40 8.23 -10.61
C LEU A 55 -8.17 9.52 -10.89
N HIS A 56 -9.44 9.53 -10.53
CA HIS A 56 -10.28 10.71 -10.62
C HIS A 56 -9.91 11.69 -9.51
N ARG A 57 -9.75 12.98 -9.86
CA ARG A 57 -9.32 14.02 -8.90
C ARG A 57 -10.22 14.10 -7.66
N GLU A 58 -11.50 13.86 -7.81
CA GLU A 58 -12.47 13.91 -6.70
C GLU A 58 -12.17 12.90 -5.58
N LEU A 59 -11.41 11.83 -5.86
CA LEU A 59 -10.98 10.91 -4.80
C LEU A 59 -10.16 11.60 -3.71
N PHE A 60 -9.33 12.59 -4.08
CA PHE A 60 -8.58 13.37 -3.10
C PHE A 60 -9.48 14.25 -2.21
N HIS A 61 -10.63 14.71 -2.73
CA HIS A 61 -11.61 15.41 -1.90
C HIS A 61 -12.32 14.47 -0.93
N ASP A 62 -12.59 13.23 -1.34
CA ASP A 62 -13.35 12.25 -0.56
C ASP A 62 -12.52 11.57 0.52
N VAL A 63 -11.24 11.30 0.25
CA VAL A 63 -10.36 10.52 1.15
C VAL A 63 -9.14 11.31 1.65
N GLY A 64 -8.94 12.53 1.18
CA GLY A 64 -7.74 13.33 1.45
C GLY A 64 -6.57 12.97 0.53
N GLU A 65 -5.55 13.81 0.54
CA GLU A 65 -4.33 13.67 -0.24
C GLU A 65 -3.32 12.73 0.44
N PHE A 66 -2.08 12.67 -0.08
CA PHE A 66 -0.98 11.96 0.56
C PHE A 66 -0.70 12.56 1.94
N ASP A 67 -0.42 11.71 2.91
CA ASP A 67 -0.02 12.13 4.25
C ASP A 67 1.47 12.51 4.25
N GLU A 68 1.76 13.82 4.26
CA GLU A 68 3.12 14.35 4.24
C GLU A 68 3.92 14.06 5.52
N SER A 69 3.28 13.58 6.58
CA SER A 69 3.96 13.12 7.80
C SER A 69 4.57 11.72 7.67
N LEU A 70 4.21 10.99 6.61
CA LEU A 70 4.76 9.69 6.28
C LEU A 70 5.95 9.84 5.32
N GLU A 71 7.16 9.66 5.82
CA GLU A 71 8.39 9.69 5.01
C GLU A 71 8.41 8.58 3.94
N VAL A 72 7.74 7.46 4.21
CA VAL A 72 7.55 6.31 3.32
C VAL A 72 6.20 5.65 3.60
N CYS A 73 5.70 4.84 2.67
CA CYS A 73 4.38 4.20 2.74
C CYS A 73 3.19 5.20 2.68
N GLU A 74 3.43 6.43 2.24
CA GLU A 74 2.40 7.42 1.94
C GLU A 74 1.42 6.90 0.87
N ASP A 75 1.94 6.14 -0.07
CA ASP A 75 1.17 5.45 -1.11
C ASP A 75 0.29 4.34 -0.51
N TYR A 76 0.84 3.54 0.39
CA TYR A 76 0.09 2.48 1.07
C TYR A 76 -1.09 3.05 1.88
N ASP A 77 -0.88 4.15 2.62
CA ASP A 77 -1.92 4.84 3.37
C ASP A 77 -3.04 5.32 2.43
N LEU A 78 -2.69 6.02 1.34
CA LEU A 78 -3.65 6.53 0.37
C LEU A 78 -4.46 5.38 -0.26
N TRP A 79 -3.79 4.31 -0.67
CA TRP A 79 -4.48 3.17 -1.31
C TRP A 79 -5.43 2.45 -0.35
N LEU A 80 -5.10 2.34 0.93
CA LEU A 80 -6.03 1.78 1.92
C LEU A 80 -7.28 2.65 2.05
N ARG A 81 -7.13 3.98 2.16
CA ARG A 81 -8.28 4.91 2.24
C ARG A 81 -9.18 4.85 1.01
N ILE A 82 -8.59 4.80 -0.18
CA ILE A 82 -9.34 4.70 -1.44
C ILE A 82 -10.02 3.34 -1.55
N THR A 83 -9.28 2.24 -1.39
CA THR A 83 -9.81 0.89 -1.62
C THR A 83 -10.80 0.42 -0.55
N ALA A 84 -10.81 1.05 0.63
CA ALA A 84 -11.87 0.88 1.63
C ALA A 84 -13.24 1.31 1.09
N ARG A 85 -13.29 2.26 0.17
CA ARG A 85 -14.52 2.86 -0.36
C ARG A 85 -14.82 2.45 -1.80
N GLU A 86 -13.76 2.37 -2.63
CA GLU A 86 -13.88 2.28 -4.08
C GLU A 86 -13.41 0.93 -4.63
N PRO A 87 -14.08 0.41 -5.64
CA PRO A 87 -13.53 -0.67 -6.47
C PRO A 87 -12.45 -0.11 -7.40
N VAL A 88 -11.57 -0.98 -7.84
CA VAL A 88 -10.45 -0.66 -8.71
C VAL A 88 -10.65 -1.31 -10.09
N LEU A 89 -10.52 -0.54 -11.16
CA LEU A 89 -10.42 -1.06 -12.51
C LEU A 89 -8.99 -1.55 -12.75
N PHE A 90 -8.83 -2.81 -13.08
CA PHE A 90 -7.53 -3.37 -13.45
C PHE A 90 -7.47 -3.66 -14.95
N LEU A 91 -6.45 -3.11 -15.59
CA LEU A 91 -6.13 -3.41 -16.98
C LEU A 91 -4.88 -4.31 -17.01
N ASP A 92 -5.06 -5.53 -17.46
CA ASP A 92 -3.95 -6.50 -17.65
C ASP A 92 -3.12 -6.11 -18.91
N GLN A 93 -2.52 -4.92 -18.84
CA GLN A 93 -1.66 -4.36 -19.87
C GLN A 93 -0.40 -3.78 -19.23
N GLN A 94 0.75 -4.22 -19.69
CA GLN A 94 2.07 -3.78 -19.19
C GLN A 94 2.42 -2.40 -19.78
N LEU A 95 1.87 -1.32 -19.19
CA LEU A 95 2.04 0.05 -19.70
C LEU A 95 3.19 0.80 -19.03
N VAL A 96 3.74 0.28 -17.92
CA VAL A 96 4.79 0.93 -17.14
C VAL A 96 6.00 0.01 -17.01
N ARG A 97 7.20 0.57 -17.14
CA ARG A 97 8.47 -0.07 -16.77
C ARG A 97 8.95 0.51 -15.45
N LYS A 98 9.01 -0.33 -14.41
CA LYS A 98 9.48 0.02 -13.08
C LYS A 98 10.93 -0.43 -12.93
N TYR A 99 11.82 0.53 -12.77
CA TYR A 99 13.23 0.27 -12.53
C TYR A 99 13.49 0.26 -11.02
N GLY A 100 14.25 -0.72 -10.56
CA GLY A 100 14.65 -0.85 -9.16
C GLY A 100 16.06 -1.38 -9.05
N GLY A 101 16.60 -1.43 -7.83
CA GLY A 101 17.97 -1.89 -7.58
C GLY A 101 18.99 -0.74 -7.55
N HIS A 102 18.55 0.53 -7.60
CA HIS A 102 19.41 1.69 -7.43
C HIS A 102 19.50 2.12 -5.96
N ASP A 103 20.63 2.77 -5.58
CA ASP A 103 20.98 3.05 -4.18
C ASP A 103 20.04 4.06 -3.50
N ASP A 104 19.41 4.95 -4.26
CA ASP A 104 18.45 5.96 -3.79
C ASP A 104 17.00 5.45 -3.68
N GLN A 105 16.79 4.14 -3.76
CA GLN A 105 15.46 3.55 -3.63
C GLN A 105 14.96 3.68 -2.18
N LEU A 106 13.84 4.41 -1.96
CA LEU A 106 13.26 4.68 -0.63
C LEU A 106 13.09 3.42 0.23
N SER A 107 12.69 2.30 -0.36
CA SER A 107 12.52 1.03 0.35
C SER A 107 13.82 0.42 0.89
N THR A 108 14.99 0.86 0.42
CA THR A 108 16.31 0.45 0.92
C THR A 108 16.86 1.44 1.94
N MET A 109 16.48 2.70 1.86
CA MET A 109 16.94 3.77 2.76
C MET A 109 16.27 3.72 4.14
N HIS A 110 15.02 3.22 4.21
CA HIS A 110 14.25 3.17 5.45
C HIS A 110 14.11 1.72 5.93
N TRP A 111 14.70 1.41 7.08
CA TRP A 111 14.44 0.14 7.75
C TRP A 111 13.10 0.17 8.47
N GLY A 112 12.47 -1.00 8.61
CA GLY A 112 11.25 -1.12 9.42
C GLY A 112 10.04 -0.44 8.77
N MET A 113 9.83 -0.61 7.46
CA MET A 113 8.67 -0.09 6.71
C MET A 113 7.33 -0.37 7.39
N ASP A 114 7.25 -1.44 8.19
CA ASP A 114 6.01 -1.77 8.90
C ASP A 114 5.65 -0.77 10.00
N ARG A 115 6.58 0.06 10.50
CA ARG A 115 6.26 1.18 11.41
C ARG A 115 5.28 2.17 10.77
N PHE A 116 5.51 2.51 9.52
CA PHE A 116 4.64 3.42 8.76
C PHE A 116 3.33 2.75 8.36
N ARG A 117 3.39 1.45 8.00
CA ARG A 117 2.16 0.69 7.70
C ARG A 117 1.27 0.51 8.91
N VAL A 118 1.83 0.36 10.11
CA VAL A 118 1.09 0.34 11.38
C VAL A 118 0.29 1.64 11.53
N ARG A 119 0.90 2.82 11.32
CA ARG A 119 0.20 4.12 11.40
C ARG A 119 -0.96 4.19 10.42
N ALA A 120 -0.75 3.76 9.16
CA ALA A 120 -1.82 3.73 8.16
C ALA A 120 -2.96 2.80 8.57
N LEU A 121 -2.67 1.60 9.09
CA LEU A 121 -3.70 0.65 9.56
C LEU A 121 -4.45 1.18 10.81
N GLN A 122 -3.75 1.81 11.74
CA GLN A 122 -4.37 2.47 12.90
C GLN A 122 -5.35 3.55 12.43
N ARG A 123 -4.93 4.42 11.50
CA ARG A 123 -5.78 5.46 10.92
C ARG A 123 -7.07 4.88 10.33
N ILE A 124 -6.99 3.80 9.56
CA ILE A 124 -8.18 3.13 8.98
C ILE A 124 -9.19 2.74 10.06
N LEU A 125 -8.71 2.26 11.22
CA LEU A 125 -9.54 1.85 12.35
C LEU A 125 -10.07 3.06 13.14
N ASP A 126 -9.21 4.02 13.47
CA ASP A 126 -9.53 5.20 14.30
C ASP A 126 -10.55 6.12 13.60
N GLU A 127 -10.41 6.30 12.29
CA GLU A 127 -11.36 7.06 11.49
C GLU A 127 -12.61 6.25 11.08
N ASN A 128 -12.72 4.98 11.53
CA ASN A 128 -13.84 4.08 11.21
C ASN A 128 -14.13 3.97 9.70
N LEU A 129 -13.08 3.93 8.87
CA LEU A 129 -13.21 3.87 7.42
C LEU A 129 -13.72 2.52 6.91
N VAL A 130 -13.64 1.50 7.74
CA VAL A 130 -14.12 0.13 7.47
C VAL A 130 -14.91 -0.42 8.66
N SER A 131 -15.72 -1.43 8.40
CA SER A 131 -16.54 -2.09 9.42
C SER A 131 -16.58 -3.61 9.21
N GLY A 132 -17.17 -4.33 10.16
CA GLY A 132 -17.40 -5.78 10.05
C GLY A 132 -16.11 -6.55 9.77
N ASN A 133 -16.12 -7.39 8.75
CA ASN A 133 -14.99 -8.25 8.41
C ASN A 133 -13.76 -7.48 7.95
N ASP A 134 -13.91 -6.34 7.30
CA ASP A 134 -12.78 -5.52 6.84
C ASP A 134 -12.06 -4.86 8.01
N ALA A 135 -12.78 -4.37 9.01
CA ALA A 135 -12.19 -3.87 10.26
C ALA A 135 -11.48 -4.99 11.04
N HIS A 136 -12.09 -6.18 11.12
CA HIS A 136 -11.45 -7.33 11.77
C HIS A 136 -10.14 -7.73 11.08
N MET A 137 -10.11 -7.82 9.75
CA MET A 137 -8.89 -8.13 9.00
C MET A 137 -7.83 -7.03 9.10
N THR A 138 -8.24 -5.77 9.17
CA THR A 138 -7.33 -4.64 9.40
C THR A 138 -6.67 -4.78 10.78
N LEU A 139 -7.44 -5.05 11.82
CA LEU A 139 -6.92 -5.27 13.17
C LEU A 139 -5.96 -6.47 13.23
N GLN A 140 -6.31 -7.59 12.61
CA GLN A 140 -5.43 -8.77 12.54
C GLN A 140 -4.09 -8.43 11.84
N THR A 141 -4.16 -7.67 10.74
CA THR A 141 -2.95 -7.25 10.01
C THR A 141 -2.10 -6.31 10.86
N LEU A 142 -2.73 -5.36 11.55
CA LEU A 142 -2.07 -4.42 12.47
C LEU A 142 -1.32 -5.18 13.57
N VAL A 143 -2.01 -6.09 14.29
CA VAL A 143 -1.39 -6.90 15.34
C VAL A 143 -0.21 -7.71 14.80
N GLY A 144 -0.39 -8.41 13.67
CA GLY A 144 0.72 -9.18 13.07
C GLY A 144 1.93 -8.32 12.69
N LYS A 145 1.73 -7.07 12.27
CA LYS A 145 2.84 -6.14 11.98
C LYS A 145 3.52 -5.64 13.26
N LEU A 146 2.75 -5.36 14.31
CA LEU A 146 3.29 -5.00 15.62
C LEU A 146 4.14 -6.14 16.20
N ASP A 147 3.66 -7.38 16.14
CA ASP A 147 4.42 -8.56 16.58
C ASP A 147 5.78 -8.69 15.86
N LEU A 148 5.77 -8.49 14.52
CA LEU A 148 7.01 -8.51 13.73
C LEU A 148 7.97 -7.38 14.12
N LEU A 149 7.46 -6.18 14.42
CA LEU A 149 8.26 -5.04 14.86
C LEU A 149 8.88 -5.30 16.25
N VAL A 150 8.08 -5.79 17.20
CA VAL A 150 8.54 -6.13 18.55
C VAL A 150 9.60 -7.23 18.50
N GLU A 151 9.34 -8.32 17.78
CA GLU A 151 10.31 -9.42 17.64
C GLU A 151 11.61 -8.95 16.97
N GLY A 152 11.48 -8.16 15.90
CA GLY A 152 12.62 -7.59 15.19
C GLY A 152 13.43 -6.61 16.04
N SER A 153 12.79 -5.82 16.90
CA SER A 153 13.44 -4.89 17.83
C SER A 153 14.18 -5.63 18.92
N ARG A 154 13.57 -6.65 19.52
CA ARG A 154 14.23 -7.53 20.52
C ARG A 154 15.48 -8.19 19.95
N LYS A 155 15.40 -8.77 18.75
CA LYS A 155 16.55 -9.41 18.09
C LYS A 155 17.71 -8.46 17.80
N ARG A 156 17.43 -7.18 17.58
CA ARG A 156 18.44 -6.14 17.30
C ARG A 156 18.85 -5.31 18.52
N GLY A 157 18.24 -5.53 19.66
CA GLY A 157 18.51 -4.76 20.88
C GLY A 157 18.06 -3.29 20.77
N ASN A 158 17.07 -2.99 19.92
CA ASN A 158 16.54 -1.64 19.75
C ASN A 158 15.47 -1.36 20.83
N LEU A 159 15.95 -0.88 21.99
CA LEU A 159 15.10 -0.63 23.16
C LEU A 159 14.17 0.57 22.96
N ASP A 160 14.61 1.59 22.23
CA ASP A 160 13.82 2.80 22.00
C ASP A 160 12.53 2.46 21.24
N LEU A 161 12.64 1.67 20.18
CA LEU A 161 11.45 1.24 19.44
C LEU A 161 10.54 0.32 20.28
N LEU A 162 11.10 -0.51 21.17
CA LEU A 162 10.28 -1.33 22.06
C LEU A 162 9.43 -0.45 22.98
N HIS A 163 10.00 0.62 23.55
CA HIS A 163 9.25 1.57 24.39
C HIS A 163 8.18 2.35 23.63
N GLU A 164 8.38 2.61 22.33
CA GLU A 164 7.35 3.25 21.49
C GLU A 164 6.18 2.31 21.16
N LEU A 165 6.39 1.00 21.19
CA LEU A 165 5.39 -0.02 20.82
C LEU A 165 4.63 -0.61 22.03
N GLU A 166 5.11 -0.40 23.25
CA GLU A 166 4.46 -0.79 24.52
C GLU A 166 3.49 0.30 25.02
#